data_80cf57f14c8bb4437aef9e6154ba87bf
#
_entry.id   80cf57f14c8bb4437aef9e6154ba87bf
#
_cell.length_a   1.000
_cell.length_b   1.000
_cell.length_c   1.000
_cell.angle_alpha   90.00
_cell.angle_beta   90.00
_cell.angle_gamma   90.00
#
_symmetry.space_group_name_H-M   'P 1'
#
loop_
_entity.id
_entity.type
_entity.pdbx_description
1 polymer ?
#
loop_
_entity_poly.entity_id
_entity_poly.type
_entity_poly.pdbx_seq_one_letter_code
_entity_poly.pdbx_strand_id
1 'polypeptide(L)'
;SKHKADMIEAGWDVAVGHGNGPQVGFILRRSEIAAKYEGMHEVPLDVCGADSQGAIGYMLQQTLQNELVSRGIKKPVATVVTQVKVDKDDKAFQNPTKPIGSFMDEAEAKRRQAELGWNVVEDAGRGWRRVVASPLPMEVVEIESVRALIAAGTVVITVGGGGIPVIDNNKGGCLGTAAVIDKDFASSLLARLINADLFVISTAVEKVAINYGKPNEKWLDKITLAEAKAYLAEGTHFAKGSMAPKIQAVIMYLENGGKEALITNPENIGRALRGETGTRIVRE
;
A
#
# COMPACT_ATOMS: atom_id res chain seq x y z
N SER A 1 5.90 13.82 -6.69
CA SER A 1 5.54 14.98 -5.84
C SER A 1 4.65 15.98 -6.58
N LYS A 2 4.90 16.32 -7.86
CA LYS A 2 4.12 17.28 -8.64
C LYS A 2 2.60 17.06 -8.55
N HIS A 3 2.10 15.89 -8.91
CA HIS A 3 0.66 15.59 -8.90
C HIS A 3 0.01 15.70 -7.51
N LYS A 4 0.76 15.46 -6.43
CA LYS A 4 0.29 15.69 -5.06
C LYS A 4 0.21 17.19 -4.75
N ALA A 5 1.19 17.95 -5.21
CA ALA A 5 1.15 19.41 -5.10
C ALA A 5 0.00 20.03 -5.92
N ASP A 6 -0.31 19.47 -7.10
CA ASP A 6 -1.48 19.89 -7.90
C ASP A 6 -2.79 19.69 -7.12
N MET A 7 -2.93 18.58 -6.38
CA MET A 7 -4.10 18.35 -5.51
C MET A 7 -4.19 19.39 -4.39
N ILE A 8 -3.06 19.65 -3.71
CA ILE A 8 -3.00 20.61 -2.60
C ILE A 8 -3.30 22.04 -3.09
N GLU A 9 -2.76 22.42 -4.23
CA GLU A 9 -3.02 23.72 -4.87
C GLU A 9 -4.48 23.87 -5.28
N ALA A 10 -5.14 22.78 -5.67
CA ALA A 10 -6.57 22.71 -5.94
C ALA A 10 -7.45 22.70 -4.68
N GLY A 11 -6.86 22.81 -3.48
CA GLY A 11 -7.57 22.94 -2.21
C GLY A 11 -7.86 21.64 -1.47
N TRP A 12 -7.28 20.50 -1.90
CA TRP A 12 -7.44 19.23 -1.20
C TRP A 12 -6.53 19.14 0.02
N ASP A 13 -7.05 18.64 1.12
CA ASP A 13 -6.25 18.10 2.22
C ASP A 13 -5.84 16.68 1.88
N VAL A 14 -4.54 16.41 1.90
CA VAL A 14 -3.99 15.16 1.37
C VAL A 14 -3.26 14.37 2.44
N ALA A 15 -3.68 13.13 2.66
CA ALA A 15 -2.90 12.10 3.35
C ALA A 15 -2.31 11.13 2.31
N VAL A 16 -1.07 10.70 2.50
CA VAL A 16 -0.31 9.94 1.51
C VAL A 16 0.16 8.61 2.08
N GLY A 17 -0.27 7.51 1.48
CA GLY A 17 0.37 6.21 1.65
C GLY A 17 1.37 5.92 0.51
N HIS A 18 2.30 5.00 0.73
CA HIS A 18 3.24 4.53 -0.30
C HIS A 18 3.49 3.01 -0.19
N GLY A 19 3.98 2.40 -1.27
CA GLY A 19 4.45 1.02 -1.24
C GLY A 19 5.93 0.92 -0.88
N ASN A 20 6.39 -0.29 -0.52
CA ASN A 20 7.78 -0.59 -0.16
C ASN A 20 8.24 -1.97 -0.63
N GLY A 21 7.50 -2.65 -1.49
CA GLY A 21 7.73 -4.07 -1.83
C GLY A 21 9.17 -4.44 -2.17
N PRO A 22 9.86 -3.74 -3.11
CA PRO A 22 11.28 -3.99 -3.36
C PRO A 22 12.17 -3.60 -2.18
N GLN A 23 11.92 -2.44 -1.56
CA GLN A 23 12.79 -1.85 -0.53
C GLN A 23 12.85 -2.70 0.74
N VAL A 24 11.73 -3.19 1.25
CA VAL A 24 11.70 -4.04 2.45
C VAL A 24 12.51 -5.31 2.23
N GLY A 25 12.40 -5.92 1.04
CA GLY A 25 13.18 -7.10 0.71
C GLY A 25 14.67 -6.83 0.54
N PHE A 26 15.06 -5.65 0.04
CA PHE A 26 16.47 -5.26 -0.07
C PHE A 26 17.10 -4.97 1.31
N ILE A 27 16.35 -4.34 2.22
CA ILE A 27 16.80 -4.10 3.59
C ILE A 27 17.02 -5.44 4.28
N LEU A 28 16.03 -6.32 4.24
CA LEU A 28 16.10 -7.65 4.82
C LEU A 28 17.29 -8.45 4.24
N ARG A 29 17.47 -8.44 2.92
CA ARG A 29 18.56 -9.17 2.27
C ARG A 29 19.94 -8.66 2.66
N ARG A 30 20.11 -7.34 2.78
CA ARG A 30 21.37 -6.76 3.29
C ARG A 30 21.66 -7.22 4.71
N SER A 31 20.64 -7.24 5.56
CA SER A 31 20.75 -7.72 6.94
C SER A 31 21.15 -9.21 7.01
N GLU A 32 20.50 -10.07 6.23
CA GLU A 32 20.84 -11.49 6.15
C GLU A 32 22.30 -11.74 5.68
N ILE A 33 22.77 -10.95 4.71
CA ILE A 33 24.16 -11.01 4.23
C ILE A 33 25.12 -10.56 5.33
N ALA A 34 24.86 -9.43 5.97
CA ALA A 34 25.69 -8.90 7.04
C ALA A 34 25.75 -9.86 8.24
N ALA A 35 24.64 -10.48 8.61
CA ALA A 35 24.63 -11.49 9.65
C ALA A 35 25.50 -12.72 9.29
N LYS A 36 25.37 -13.19 8.06
CA LYS A 36 26.12 -14.38 7.61
C LYS A 36 27.63 -14.19 7.49
N TYR A 37 28.08 -13.01 7.00
CA TYR A 37 29.49 -12.81 6.64
C TYR A 37 30.25 -11.91 7.63
N GLU A 38 29.53 -11.03 8.34
CA GLU A 38 30.13 -10.05 9.26
C GLU A 38 29.72 -10.28 10.73
N GLY A 39 28.89 -11.31 11.00
CA GLY A 39 28.42 -11.61 12.36
C GLY A 39 27.50 -10.55 12.97
N MET A 40 26.91 -9.66 12.16
CA MET A 40 25.94 -8.67 12.61
C MET A 40 24.60 -9.34 12.95
N HIS A 41 23.79 -8.68 13.78
CA HIS A 41 22.42 -9.19 14.04
C HIS A 41 21.52 -9.02 12.81
N GLU A 42 20.60 -9.95 12.61
CA GLU A 42 19.55 -9.79 11.60
C GLU A 42 18.52 -8.75 12.06
N VAL A 43 18.12 -7.88 11.11
CA VAL A 43 17.03 -6.93 11.31
C VAL A 43 15.69 -7.66 11.10
N PRO A 44 14.78 -7.69 12.08
CA PRO A 44 13.46 -8.30 11.93
C PRO A 44 12.64 -7.68 10.79
N LEU A 45 11.73 -8.46 10.20
CA LEU A 45 10.98 -8.02 9.01
C LEU A 45 10.10 -6.79 9.26
N ASP A 46 9.50 -6.67 10.42
CA ASP A 46 8.73 -5.51 10.86
C ASP A 46 9.61 -4.26 10.96
N VAL A 47 10.84 -4.38 11.50
CA VAL A 47 11.83 -3.30 11.56
C VAL A 47 12.31 -2.92 10.16
N CYS A 48 12.51 -3.89 9.24
CA CYS A 48 12.75 -3.59 7.82
C CYS A 48 11.60 -2.76 7.21
N GLY A 49 10.37 -3.02 7.65
CA GLY A 49 9.19 -2.21 7.32
C GLY A 49 9.33 -0.77 7.81
N ALA A 50 9.73 -0.58 9.07
CA ALA A 50 9.98 0.72 9.69
C ALA A 50 11.10 1.49 8.97
N ASP A 51 12.22 0.85 8.67
CA ASP A 51 13.33 1.42 7.90
C ASP A 51 12.84 1.93 6.53
N SER A 52 11.99 1.15 5.85
CA SER A 52 11.41 1.54 4.56
C SER A 52 10.48 2.75 4.69
N GLN A 53 9.72 2.86 5.79
CA GLN A 53 8.89 4.05 6.06
C GLN A 53 9.77 5.29 6.26
N GLY A 54 10.84 5.19 7.03
CA GLY A 54 11.79 6.28 7.23
C GLY A 54 12.44 6.72 5.93
N ALA A 55 12.98 5.79 5.16
CA ALA A 55 13.68 6.10 3.91
C ALA A 55 12.76 6.68 2.83
N ILE A 56 11.63 6.04 2.55
CA ILE A 56 10.69 6.48 1.51
C ILE A 56 9.94 7.73 1.98
N GLY A 57 9.52 7.75 3.25
CA GLY A 57 8.85 8.89 3.85
C GLY A 57 9.70 10.15 3.80
N TYR A 58 11.00 10.06 4.15
CA TYR A 58 11.95 11.16 4.02
C TYR A 58 12.02 11.71 2.58
N MET A 59 12.20 10.83 1.59
CA MET A 59 12.27 11.25 0.19
C MET A 59 10.97 11.92 -0.29
N LEU A 60 9.82 11.37 0.08
CA LEU A 60 8.52 11.93 -0.27
C LEU A 60 8.28 13.27 0.42
N GLN A 61 8.57 13.36 1.71
CA GLN A 61 8.43 14.58 2.51
C GLN A 61 9.29 15.71 1.95
N GLN A 62 10.58 15.45 1.72
CA GLN A 62 11.51 16.43 1.18
C GLN A 62 11.10 16.90 -0.21
N THR A 63 10.81 15.97 -1.12
CA THR A 63 10.47 16.33 -2.51
C THR A 63 9.11 17.02 -2.62
N LEU A 64 8.14 16.66 -1.78
CA LEU A 64 6.86 17.36 -1.75
C LEU A 64 6.98 18.73 -1.11
N GLN A 65 7.71 18.86 0.00
CA GLN A 65 7.97 20.16 0.63
C GLN A 65 8.66 21.12 -0.32
N ASN A 66 9.68 20.67 -1.07
CA ASN A 66 10.37 21.49 -2.06
C ASN A 66 9.42 21.94 -3.19
N GLU A 67 8.55 21.07 -3.66
CA GLU A 67 7.56 21.38 -4.69
C GLU A 67 6.53 22.42 -4.18
N LEU A 68 6.05 22.27 -2.95
CA LEU A 68 5.13 23.24 -2.35
C LEU A 68 5.79 24.61 -2.18
N VAL A 69 7.03 24.64 -1.70
CA VAL A 69 7.81 25.88 -1.55
C VAL A 69 8.00 26.57 -2.91
N SER A 70 8.32 25.83 -3.97
CA SER A 70 8.50 26.38 -5.32
C SER A 70 7.24 27.01 -5.89
N ARG A 71 6.05 26.60 -5.40
CA ARG A 71 4.74 27.14 -5.76
C ARG A 71 4.26 28.24 -4.79
N GLY A 72 5.05 28.59 -3.77
CA GLY A 72 4.65 29.56 -2.75
C GLY A 72 3.60 29.04 -1.75
N ILE A 73 3.36 27.72 -1.72
CA ILE A 73 2.38 27.09 -0.83
C ILE A 73 3.03 26.80 0.53
N LYS A 74 2.56 27.46 1.57
CA LYS A 74 3.03 27.30 2.96
C LYS A 74 2.21 26.23 3.68
N LYS A 75 2.46 24.96 3.36
CA LYS A 75 1.81 23.81 4.00
C LYS A 75 2.89 22.84 4.50
N PRO A 76 2.92 22.48 5.80
CA PRO A 76 3.91 21.55 6.32
C PRO A 76 3.65 20.13 5.79
N VAL A 77 4.71 19.37 5.63
CA VAL A 77 4.66 17.95 5.26
C VAL A 77 5.38 17.14 6.33
N ALA A 78 4.77 16.11 6.87
CA ALA A 78 5.37 15.26 7.88
C ALA A 78 5.17 13.77 7.57
N THR A 79 6.18 12.97 7.87
CA THR A 79 6.10 11.51 7.82
C THR A 79 5.87 10.98 9.23
N VAL A 80 4.86 10.15 9.40
CA VAL A 80 4.55 9.45 10.64
C VAL A 80 4.95 7.99 10.49
N VAL A 81 5.88 7.53 11.32
CA VAL A 81 6.15 6.09 11.47
C VAL A 81 4.89 5.46 12.03
N THR A 82 4.32 4.51 11.30
CA THR A 82 2.95 4.05 11.55
C THR A 82 2.90 2.55 11.75
N GLN A 83 2.40 2.15 12.91
CA GLN A 83 2.09 0.76 13.26
C GLN A 83 0.66 0.42 12.83
N VAL A 84 0.47 -0.79 12.33
CA VAL A 84 -0.86 -1.30 11.96
C VAL A 84 -1.08 -2.64 12.62
N LYS A 85 -2.10 -2.69 13.48
CA LYS A 85 -2.48 -3.90 14.20
C LYS A 85 -3.09 -4.92 13.24
N VAL A 86 -2.70 -6.18 13.41
CA VAL A 86 -3.21 -7.34 12.69
C VAL A 86 -3.63 -8.43 13.67
N ASP A 87 -4.49 -9.34 13.22
CA ASP A 87 -4.82 -10.53 14.00
C ASP A 87 -3.65 -11.51 13.98
N LYS A 88 -3.16 -11.91 15.17
CA LYS A 88 -2.10 -12.92 15.30
C LYS A 88 -2.49 -14.29 14.72
N ASP A 89 -3.79 -14.58 14.66
CA ASP A 89 -4.36 -15.83 14.19
C ASP A 89 -4.82 -15.74 12.71
N ASP A 90 -4.50 -14.64 12.00
CA ASP A 90 -4.82 -14.50 10.57
C ASP A 90 -4.21 -15.65 9.75
N LYS A 91 -5.03 -16.24 8.89
CA LYS A 91 -4.64 -17.36 8.01
C LYS A 91 -3.45 -17.04 7.10
N ALA A 92 -3.17 -15.77 6.85
CA ALA A 92 -2.01 -15.33 6.07
C ALA A 92 -0.68 -15.76 6.68
N PHE A 93 -0.59 -15.93 8.01
CA PHE A 93 0.61 -16.45 8.66
C PHE A 93 0.89 -17.93 8.33
N GLN A 94 -0.17 -18.69 8.07
CA GLN A 94 -0.06 -20.09 7.67
C GLN A 94 0.09 -20.26 6.15
N ASN A 95 -0.33 -19.25 5.36
CA ASN A 95 -0.28 -19.28 3.90
C ASN A 95 0.31 -17.97 3.36
N PRO A 96 1.65 -17.78 3.43
CA PRO A 96 2.32 -16.58 2.93
C PRO A 96 2.14 -16.40 1.42
N THR A 97 1.69 -15.20 1.02
CA THR A 97 1.40 -14.90 -0.40
C THR A 97 1.98 -13.56 -0.87
N LYS A 98 2.50 -12.71 0.03
CA LYS A 98 2.99 -11.37 -0.32
C LYS A 98 4.40 -11.42 -0.86
N PRO A 99 4.64 -11.13 -2.17
CA PRO A 99 5.98 -11.11 -2.72
C PRO A 99 6.79 -9.92 -2.19
N ILE A 100 8.04 -10.20 -1.78
CA ILE A 100 9.00 -9.18 -1.36
C ILE A 100 10.36 -9.38 -2.05
N GLY A 101 11.18 -8.35 -2.05
CA GLY A 101 12.55 -8.40 -2.59
C GLY A 101 12.63 -8.49 -4.11
N SER A 102 13.80 -8.86 -4.61
CA SER A 102 14.10 -9.01 -6.03
C SER A 102 13.59 -10.33 -6.60
N PHE A 103 13.46 -10.36 -7.92
CA PHE A 103 13.29 -11.61 -8.66
C PHE A 103 14.56 -12.46 -8.60
N MET A 104 14.39 -13.77 -8.67
CA MET A 104 15.45 -14.77 -8.77
C MET A 104 15.04 -15.86 -9.76
N ASP A 105 15.98 -16.65 -10.25
CA ASP A 105 15.68 -17.84 -11.01
C ASP A 105 15.17 -19.00 -10.10
N GLU A 106 14.65 -20.03 -10.71
CA GLU A 106 14.09 -21.17 -9.97
C GLU A 106 15.15 -21.90 -9.13
N ALA A 107 16.36 -22.05 -9.65
CA ALA A 107 17.44 -22.77 -8.97
C ALA A 107 17.82 -22.04 -7.66
N GLU A 108 17.97 -20.71 -7.72
CA GLU A 108 18.25 -19.89 -6.55
C GLU A 108 17.07 -19.90 -5.56
N ALA A 109 15.82 -19.83 -6.06
CA ALA A 109 14.63 -19.90 -5.21
C ALA A 109 14.57 -21.23 -4.43
N LYS A 110 14.75 -22.36 -5.11
CA LYS A 110 14.77 -23.68 -4.49
C LYS A 110 15.92 -23.85 -3.49
N ARG A 111 17.11 -23.34 -3.83
CA ARG A 111 18.25 -23.33 -2.91
C ARG A 111 17.93 -22.57 -1.63
N ARG A 112 17.36 -21.35 -1.74
CA ARG A 112 16.98 -20.52 -0.57
C ARG A 112 15.84 -21.14 0.24
N GLN A 113 14.90 -21.80 -0.41
CA GLN A 113 13.85 -22.56 0.27
C GLN A 113 14.46 -23.66 1.13
N ALA A 114 15.42 -24.44 0.60
CA ALA A 114 16.06 -25.51 1.31
C ALA A 114 17.00 -25.02 2.43
N GLU A 115 17.83 -24.01 2.18
CA GLU A 115 18.86 -23.55 3.10
C GLU A 115 18.33 -22.56 4.17
N LEU A 116 17.33 -21.73 3.82
CA LEU A 116 16.86 -20.62 4.65
C LEU A 116 15.39 -20.75 5.07
N GLY A 117 14.69 -21.81 4.64
CA GLY A 117 13.28 -22.01 4.95
C GLY A 117 12.33 -20.96 4.33
N TRP A 118 12.74 -20.30 3.24
CA TRP A 118 11.91 -19.30 2.59
C TRP A 118 10.66 -19.92 1.95
N ASN A 119 9.54 -19.23 2.05
CA ASN A 119 8.42 -19.44 1.15
C ASN A 119 8.70 -18.70 -0.15
N VAL A 120 8.61 -19.38 -1.29
CA VAL A 120 8.89 -18.82 -2.61
C VAL A 120 7.78 -19.18 -3.58
N VAL A 121 7.48 -18.27 -4.50
CA VAL A 121 6.50 -18.48 -5.58
C VAL A 121 7.03 -17.92 -6.89
N GLU A 122 6.58 -18.49 -7.99
CA GLU A 122 6.77 -17.92 -9.32
C GLU A 122 5.83 -16.72 -9.48
N ASP A 123 6.36 -15.58 -9.94
CA ASP A 123 5.62 -14.32 -10.06
C ASP A 123 5.37 -13.97 -11.54
N ALA A 124 4.32 -14.53 -12.07
CA ALA A 124 3.75 -14.19 -13.39
C ALA A 124 4.76 -14.19 -14.57
N GLY A 125 5.61 -15.19 -14.67
CA GLY A 125 6.60 -15.35 -15.73
C GLY A 125 7.80 -14.39 -15.63
N ARG A 126 7.88 -13.58 -14.56
CA ARG A 126 9.00 -12.65 -14.32
C ARG A 126 10.14 -13.25 -13.51
N GLY A 127 9.95 -14.46 -13.01
CA GLY A 127 10.87 -15.18 -12.14
C GLY A 127 10.25 -15.50 -10.77
N TRP A 128 11.06 -15.99 -9.86
CA TRP A 128 10.65 -16.39 -8.52
C TRP A 128 10.90 -15.28 -7.50
N ARG A 129 10.04 -15.22 -6.49
CA ARG A 129 10.19 -14.27 -5.36
C ARG A 129 9.92 -14.95 -4.03
N ARG A 130 10.58 -14.44 -2.97
CA ARG A 130 10.20 -14.74 -1.60
C ARG A 130 8.80 -14.19 -1.33
N VAL A 131 7.97 -14.98 -0.61
CA VAL A 131 6.68 -14.53 -0.09
C VAL A 131 6.66 -14.58 1.43
N VAL A 132 5.93 -13.64 2.01
CA VAL A 132 5.72 -13.51 3.45
C VAL A 132 4.22 -13.40 3.76
N ALA A 133 3.87 -13.51 5.04
CA ALA A 133 2.50 -13.28 5.49
C ALA A 133 2.01 -11.87 5.12
N SER A 134 0.74 -11.75 4.73
CA SER A 134 0.09 -10.46 4.45
C SER A 134 -1.29 -10.43 5.12
N PRO A 135 -1.34 -10.29 6.45
CA PRO A 135 -2.60 -10.26 7.19
C PRO A 135 -3.41 -9.00 6.89
N LEU A 136 -4.70 -9.03 7.18
CA LEU A 136 -5.58 -7.87 7.03
C LEU A 136 -5.31 -6.83 8.12
N PRO A 137 -5.27 -5.54 7.78
CA PRO A 137 -5.12 -4.46 8.75
C PRO A 137 -6.40 -4.26 9.55
N MET A 138 -6.28 -4.11 10.88
CA MET A 138 -7.42 -3.93 11.79
C MET A 138 -7.48 -2.52 12.39
N GLU A 139 -6.34 -1.96 12.76
CA GLU A 139 -6.24 -0.69 13.46
C GLU A 139 -4.94 0.04 13.06
N VAL A 140 -5.01 1.36 12.94
CA VAL A 140 -3.83 2.23 12.80
C VAL A 140 -3.52 2.78 14.20
N VAL A 141 -2.41 2.38 14.79
CA VAL A 141 -2.08 2.71 16.17
C VAL A 141 -1.93 4.22 16.37
N GLU A 142 -1.26 4.92 15.47
CA GLU A 142 -1.02 6.36 15.52
C GLU A 142 -2.18 7.20 14.95
N ILE A 143 -3.39 6.67 14.84
CA ILE A 143 -4.51 7.36 14.16
C ILE A 143 -4.83 8.74 14.75
N GLU A 144 -4.78 8.89 16.05
CA GLU A 144 -5.07 10.18 16.69
C GLU A 144 -3.98 11.22 16.40
N SER A 145 -2.70 10.81 16.32
CA SER A 145 -1.61 11.68 15.87
C SER A 145 -1.78 12.10 14.42
N VAL A 146 -2.18 11.18 13.55
CA VAL A 146 -2.45 11.46 12.13
C VAL A 146 -3.60 12.46 11.99
N ARG A 147 -4.70 12.25 12.71
CA ARG A 147 -5.85 13.18 12.73
C ARG A 147 -5.47 14.58 13.21
N ALA A 148 -4.70 14.67 14.29
CA ALA A 148 -4.25 15.94 14.85
C ALA A 148 -3.38 16.71 13.84
N LEU A 149 -2.47 16.05 13.15
CA LEU A 149 -1.63 16.66 12.12
C LEU A 149 -2.46 17.13 10.92
N ILE A 150 -3.41 16.34 10.43
CA ILE A 150 -4.31 16.73 9.35
C ILE A 150 -5.15 17.94 9.77
N ALA A 151 -5.72 17.94 10.97
CA ALA A 151 -6.49 19.07 11.50
C ALA A 151 -5.66 20.34 11.66
N ALA A 152 -4.35 20.21 11.90
CA ALA A 152 -3.40 21.32 11.91
C ALA A 152 -2.97 21.79 10.50
N GLY A 153 -3.54 21.23 9.44
CA GLY A 153 -3.23 21.58 8.05
C GLY A 153 -1.96 20.93 7.49
N THR A 154 -1.39 19.93 8.17
CA THR A 154 -0.21 19.20 7.71
C THR A 154 -0.57 18.15 6.65
N VAL A 155 0.20 18.07 5.59
CA VAL A 155 0.18 16.91 4.67
C VAL A 155 0.88 15.76 5.35
N VAL A 156 0.16 14.67 5.60
CA VAL A 156 0.70 13.54 6.37
C VAL A 156 1.04 12.37 5.45
N ILE A 157 2.28 11.91 5.53
CA ILE A 157 2.73 10.66 4.90
C ILE A 157 2.67 9.58 5.99
N THR A 158 1.87 8.55 5.81
CA THR A 158 1.55 7.56 6.86
C THR A 158 1.19 6.21 6.26
N VAL A 159 1.06 5.18 7.06
CA VAL A 159 0.83 3.77 6.68
C VAL A 159 1.74 3.29 5.54
N GLY A 160 2.95 3.81 5.45
CA GLY A 160 3.91 3.46 4.42
C GLY A 160 4.19 1.96 4.41
N GLY A 161 4.21 1.37 3.19
CA GLY A 161 4.39 -0.06 3.00
C GLY A 161 3.25 -0.95 3.51
N GLY A 162 2.14 -0.35 3.96
CA GLY A 162 1.03 -1.04 4.61
C GLY A 162 1.03 -0.87 6.14
N GLY A 163 1.98 -0.11 6.68
CA GLY A 163 2.22 0.02 8.12
C GLY A 163 3.19 -1.05 8.65
N ILE A 164 3.73 -0.82 9.83
CA ILE A 164 4.52 -1.79 10.57
C ILE A 164 3.55 -2.77 11.24
N PRO A 165 3.57 -4.06 10.88
CA PRO A 165 2.62 -5.01 11.44
C PRO A 165 2.91 -5.30 12.90
N VAL A 166 1.88 -5.11 13.74
CA VAL A 166 1.95 -5.39 15.18
C VAL A 166 0.75 -6.22 15.63
N ILE A 167 0.95 -7.02 16.67
CA ILE A 167 -0.08 -7.79 17.37
C ILE A 167 -0.22 -7.32 18.82
N ASP A 168 -1.33 -7.64 19.47
CA ASP A 168 -1.50 -7.40 20.89
C ASP A 168 -0.53 -8.23 21.74
N ASN A 169 0.12 -7.60 22.72
CA ASN A 169 1.02 -8.29 23.64
C ASN A 169 0.31 -8.84 24.90
N ASN A 170 -1.02 -8.84 24.93
CA ASN A 170 -1.88 -9.22 26.06
C ASN A 170 -1.67 -8.40 27.36
N LYS A 171 -0.96 -7.26 27.29
CA LYS A 171 -0.69 -6.34 28.39
C LYS A 171 -1.12 -4.92 28.08
N GLY A 172 -1.97 -4.74 27.05
CA GLY A 172 -2.43 -3.42 26.59
C GLY A 172 -1.46 -2.68 25.66
N GLY A 173 -0.40 -3.34 25.18
CA GLY A 173 0.57 -2.80 24.24
C GLY A 173 0.69 -3.64 22.96
N CYS A 174 1.60 -3.25 22.10
CA CYS A 174 1.87 -3.91 20.82
C CYS A 174 3.22 -4.61 20.82
N LEU A 175 3.33 -5.64 19.96
CA LEU A 175 4.56 -6.36 19.64
C LEU A 175 4.67 -6.49 18.13
N GLY A 176 5.84 -6.20 17.56
CA GLY A 176 6.11 -6.38 16.13
C GLY A 176 5.96 -7.84 15.68
N THR A 177 5.52 -8.06 14.45
CA THR A 177 5.34 -9.40 13.88
C THR A 177 5.88 -9.49 12.46
N ALA A 178 6.36 -10.67 12.07
CA ALA A 178 6.99 -10.92 10.77
C ALA A 178 5.95 -11.02 9.64
N ALA A 179 5.51 -9.88 9.12
CA ALA A 179 4.55 -9.78 8.03
C ALA A 179 4.81 -8.54 7.16
N VAL A 180 4.12 -8.44 6.02
CA VAL A 180 4.05 -7.21 5.20
C VAL A 180 2.60 -7.02 4.76
N ILE A 181 1.93 -6.05 5.36
CA ILE A 181 0.53 -5.73 5.08
C ILE A 181 0.41 -5.16 3.65
N ASP A 182 -0.71 -5.43 2.98
CA ASP A 182 -0.97 -4.81 1.68
C ASP A 182 -1.26 -3.32 1.86
N LYS A 183 -0.51 -2.47 1.12
CA LYS A 183 -0.64 -1.01 1.23
C LYS A 183 -2.02 -0.47 0.84
N ASP A 184 -2.70 -1.14 -0.11
CA ASP A 184 -4.01 -0.69 -0.57
C ASP A 184 -5.07 -0.97 0.51
N PHE A 185 -4.96 -2.09 1.24
CA PHE A 185 -5.81 -2.37 2.40
C PHE A 185 -5.55 -1.44 3.59
N ALA A 186 -4.29 -1.19 3.92
CA ALA A 186 -3.94 -0.26 5.00
C ALA A 186 -4.37 1.18 4.66
N SER A 187 -4.24 1.60 3.40
CA SER A 187 -4.71 2.91 2.94
C SER A 187 -6.24 3.00 2.94
N SER A 188 -6.94 1.93 2.62
CA SER A 188 -8.40 1.83 2.73
C SER A 188 -8.86 2.01 4.19
N LEU A 189 -8.21 1.32 5.12
CA LEU A 189 -8.45 1.46 6.56
C LEU A 189 -8.20 2.91 7.02
N LEU A 190 -7.05 3.49 6.65
CA LEU A 190 -6.71 4.86 6.97
C LEU A 190 -7.76 5.85 6.44
N ALA A 191 -8.11 5.74 5.14
CA ALA A 191 -9.10 6.62 4.51
C ALA A 191 -10.44 6.62 5.25
N ARG A 192 -10.89 5.46 5.70
CA ARG A 192 -12.07 5.32 6.56
C ARG A 192 -11.88 6.02 7.91
N LEU A 193 -10.76 5.76 8.58
CA LEU A 193 -10.51 6.30 9.94
C LEU A 193 -10.37 7.82 9.96
N ILE A 194 -9.85 8.44 8.90
CA ILE A 194 -9.76 9.91 8.79
C ILE A 194 -11.01 10.52 8.13
N ASN A 195 -12.04 9.74 7.83
CA ASN A 195 -13.26 10.17 7.12
C ASN A 195 -12.94 10.87 5.78
N ALA A 196 -12.04 10.31 4.98
CA ALA A 196 -11.66 10.87 3.70
C ALA A 196 -12.88 11.00 2.76
N ASP A 197 -13.00 12.12 2.04
CA ASP A 197 -14.05 12.32 1.05
C ASP A 197 -13.79 11.50 -0.21
N LEU A 198 -12.53 11.28 -0.54
CA LEU A 198 -12.09 10.54 -1.73
C LEU A 198 -10.91 9.63 -1.42
N PHE A 199 -11.02 8.36 -1.73
CA PHE A 199 -9.91 7.40 -1.68
C PHE A 199 -9.28 7.24 -3.06
N VAL A 200 -8.06 7.75 -3.26
CA VAL A 200 -7.36 7.69 -4.55
C VAL A 200 -6.31 6.59 -4.56
N ILE A 201 -6.41 5.66 -5.49
CA ILE A 201 -5.37 4.67 -5.78
C ILE A 201 -4.65 5.06 -7.07
N SER A 202 -3.40 5.49 -6.93
CA SER A 202 -2.51 5.74 -8.07
C SER A 202 -1.81 4.46 -8.50
N THR A 203 -1.97 4.06 -9.76
CA THR A 203 -1.47 2.81 -10.34
C THR A 203 -0.89 3.02 -11.75
N ALA A 204 -0.53 1.96 -12.46
CA ALA A 204 0.11 2.07 -13.78
C ALA A 204 -0.86 2.35 -14.93
N VAL A 205 -2.17 2.25 -14.70
CA VAL A 205 -3.19 2.42 -15.75
C VAL A 205 -4.04 3.65 -15.51
N GLU A 206 -4.47 4.31 -16.57
CA GLU A 206 -5.34 5.49 -16.50
C GLU A 206 -6.74 5.14 -15.99
N LYS A 207 -7.30 4.00 -16.42
CA LYS A 207 -8.61 3.48 -16.03
C LYS A 207 -8.53 2.01 -15.68
N VAL A 208 -9.52 1.52 -14.97
CA VAL A 208 -9.72 0.09 -14.75
C VAL A 208 -10.39 -0.50 -15.98
N ALA A 209 -9.99 -1.69 -16.39
CA ALA A 209 -10.64 -2.44 -17.45
C ALA A 209 -11.16 -3.78 -16.94
N ILE A 210 -12.32 -4.20 -17.43
CA ILE A 210 -12.75 -5.60 -17.37
C ILE A 210 -12.31 -6.32 -18.62
N ASN A 211 -12.05 -7.63 -18.51
CA ASN A 211 -11.55 -8.48 -19.59
C ASN A 211 -10.24 -7.95 -20.25
N TYR A 212 -9.37 -7.36 -19.44
CA TYR A 212 -8.12 -6.76 -19.91
C TYR A 212 -7.32 -7.73 -20.81
N GLY A 213 -6.88 -7.25 -21.97
CA GLY A 213 -6.15 -8.03 -22.97
C GLY A 213 -6.98 -9.05 -23.75
N LYS A 214 -8.32 -9.03 -23.64
CA LYS A 214 -9.24 -9.91 -24.40
C LYS A 214 -10.01 -9.12 -25.46
N PRO A 215 -10.60 -9.80 -26.49
CA PRO A 215 -11.37 -9.11 -27.55
C PRO A 215 -12.57 -8.29 -27.04
N ASN A 216 -13.09 -8.61 -25.86
CA ASN A 216 -14.20 -7.92 -25.19
C ASN A 216 -13.71 -7.02 -24.05
N GLU A 217 -12.49 -6.50 -24.12
CA GLU A 217 -11.96 -5.52 -23.19
C GLU A 217 -12.86 -4.27 -23.14
N LYS A 218 -13.16 -3.82 -21.92
CA LYS A 218 -13.95 -2.61 -21.71
C LYS A 218 -13.34 -1.78 -20.58
N TRP A 219 -12.97 -0.54 -20.89
CA TRP A 219 -12.51 0.46 -19.92
C TRP A 219 -13.69 1.07 -19.18
N LEU A 220 -13.54 1.28 -17.88
CA LEU A 220 -14.60 1.73 -16.98
C LEU A 220 -14.36 3.18 -16.57
N ASP A 221 -15.34 4.05 -16.78
CA ASP A 221 -15.31 5.43 -16.31
C ASP A 221 -15.88 5.54 -14.89
N LYS A 222 -17.02 4.92 -14.68
CA LYS A 222 -17.71 4.89 -13.39
C LYS A 222 -18.39 3.54 -13.20
N ILE A 223 -18.29 3.00 -11.97
CA ILE A 223 -19.03 1.79 -11.56
C ILE A 223 -19.53 1.97 -10.13
N THR A 224 -20.58 1.22 -9.81
CA THR A 224 -21.12 1.14 -8.46
C THR A 224 -20.34 0.13 -7.62
N LEU A 225 -20.49 0.21 -6.29
CA LEU A 225 -20.00 -0.81 -5.36
C LEU A 225 -20.54 -2.21 -5.70
N ALA A 226 -21.82 -2.29 -6.10
CA ALA A 226 -22.44 -3.57 -6.48
C ALA A 226 -21.76 -4.17 -7.72
N GLU A 227 -21.51 -3.37 -8.76
CA GLU A 227 -20.79 -3.82 -9.97
C GLU A 227 -19.34 -4.21 -9.65
N ALA A 228 -18.62 -3.42 -8.84
CA ALA A 228 -17.25 -3.76 -8.42
C ALA A 228 -17.19 -5.12 -7.71
N LYS A 229 -18.15 -5.41 -6.81
CA LYS A 229 -18.28 -6.70 -6.13
C LYS A 229 -18.60 -7.83 -7.11
N ALA A 230 -19.51 -7.62 -8.05
CA ALA A 230 -19.87 -8.61 -9.07
C ALA A 230 -18.66 -8.97 -9.94
N TYR A 231 -17.97 -7.98 -10.49
CA TYR A 231 -16.76 -8.20 -11.31
C TYR A 231 -15.62 -8.88 -10.53
N LEU A 232 -15.45 -8.54 -9.24
CA LEU A 232 -14.45 -9.21 -8.40
C LEU A 232 -14.82 -10.68 -8.13
N ALA A 233 -16.10 -10.96 -7.87
CA ALA A 233 -16.59 -12.30 -7.59
C ALA A 233 -16.49 -13.24 -8.80
N GLU A 234 -16.67 -12.74 -10.03
CA GLU A 234 -16.47 -13.51 -11.25
C GLU A 234 -15.02 -14.01 -11.41
N GLY A 235 -14.05 -13.34 -10.80
CA GLY A 235 -12.65 -13.79 -10.72
C GLY A 235 -11.88 -13.78 -12.04
N THR A 236 -12.48 -13.31 -13.13
CA THR A 236 -11.92 -13.34 -14.50
C THR A 236 -11.52 -11.98 -15.05
N HIS A 237 -11.94 -10.90 -14.40
CA HIS A 237 -11.76 -9.52 -14.88
C HIS A 237 -10.48 -8.86 -14.42
N PHE A 238 -10.06 -9.11 -13.17
CA PHE A 238 -8.95 -8.41 -12.55
C PHE A 238 -7.79 -9.36 -12.24
N ALA A 239 -6.57 -8.96 -12.60
CA ALA A 239 -5.37 -9.74 -12.29
C ALA A 239 -5.18 -9.85 -10.77
N LYS A 240 -5.08 -11.09 -10.26
CA LYS A 240 -5.02 -11.41 -8.83
C LYS A 240 -3.86 -10.74 -8.07
N GLY A 241 -2.72 -10.53 -8.72
CA GLY A 241 -1.52 -9.92 -8.13
C GLY A 241 -1.42 -8.40 -8.29
N SER A 242 -2.39 -7.72 -8.93
CA SER A 242 -2.29 -6.30 -9.22
C SER A 242 -3.60 -5.53 -9.05
N MET A 243 -4.57 -5.67 -9.95
CA MET A 243 -5.82 -4.90 -9.93
C MET A 243 -6.82 -5.45 -8.91
N ALA A 244 -6.94 -6.76 -8.74
CA ALA A 244 -7.91 -7.37 -7.83
C ALA A 244 -7.74 -6.88 -6.36
N PRO A 245 -6.53 -6.80 -5.77
CA PRO A 245 -6.35 -6.22 -4.44
C PRO A 245 -6.79 -4.76 -4.33
N LYS A 246 -6.62 -3.96 -5.39
CA LYS A 246 -7.05 -2.55 -5.42
C LYS A 246 -8.56 -2.42 -5.40
N ILE A 247 -9.25 -3.19 -6.23
CA ILE A 247 -10.72 -3.25 -6.23
C ILE A 247 -11.23 -3.73 -4.87
N GLN A 248 -10.60 -4.76 -4.28
CA GLN A 248 -10.96 -5.25 -2.95
C GLN A 248 -10.79 -4.15 -1.88
N ALA A 249 -9.70 -3.39 -1.92
CA ALA A 249 -9.45 -2.28 -0.98
C ALA A 249 -10.51 -1.17 -1.12
N VAL A 250 -10.92 -0.86 -2.36
CA VAL A 250 -11.99 0.09 -2.63
C VAL A 250 -13.33 -0.41 -2.10
N ILE A 251 -13.66 -1.69 -2.34
CA ILE A 251 -14.88 -2.32 -1.80
C ILE A 251 -14.89 -2.20 -0.27
N MET A 252 -13.79 -2.56 0.41
CA MET A 252 -13.68 -2.46 1.86
C MET A 252 -13.88 -1.02 2.35
N TYR A 253 -13.33 -0.02 1.66
CA TYR A 253 -13.54 1.38 1.99
C TYR A 253 -15.01 1.79 1.88
N LEU A 254 -15.64 1.51 0.76
CA LEU A 254 -17.04 1.91 0.49
C LEU A 254 -18.04 1.18 1.39
N GLU A 255 -17.87 -0.12 1.65
CA GLU A 255 -18.72 -0.90 2.56
C GLU A 255 -18.67 -0.38 4.00
N ASN A 256 -17.54 0.16 4.41
CA ASN A 256 -17.33 0.68 5.76
C ASN A 256 -17.51 2.20 5.89
N GLY A 257 -18.33 2.81 5.06
CA GLY A 257 -18.75 4.21 5.19
C GLY A 257 -18.01 5.19 4.29
N GLY A 258 -17.05 4.73 3.50
CA GLY A 258 -16.38 5.57 2.50
C GLY A 258 -17.35 6.14 1.48
N LYS A 259 -17.04 7.32 0.94
CA LYS A 259 -17.96 8.05 0.04
C LYS A 259 -17.72 7.67 -1.41
N GLU A 260 -16.49 7.79 -1.88
CA GLU A 260 -16.09 7.61 -3.27
C GLU A 260 -14.64 7.17 -3.37
N ALA A 261 -14.32 6.34 -4.35
CA ALA A 261 -12.94 5.99 -4.68
C ALA A 261 -12.63 6.30 -6.14
N LEU A 262 -11.34 6.56 -6.43
CA LEU A 262 -10.82 6.88 -7.74
C LEU A 262 -9.57 6.05 -8.01
N ILE A 263 -9.53 5.35 -9.14
CA ILE A 263 -8.34 4.63 -9.61
C ILE A 263 -7.86 5.29 -10.90
N THR A 264 -6.59 5.72 -10.92
CA THR A 264 -5.96 6.33 -12.09
C THR A 264 -4.43 6.23 -12.02
N ASN A 265 -3.72 6.68 -13.06
CA ASN A 265 -2.27 6.80 -13.03
C ASN A 265 -1.82 8.19 -12.52
N PRO A 266 -0.55 8.36 -12.12
CA PRO A 266 -0.05 9.62 -11.55
C PRO A 266 -0.28 10.83 -12.46
N GLU A 267 -0.05 10.68 -13.75
CA GLU A 267 -0.09 11.76 -14.75
C GLU A 267 -1.52 12.32 -14.93
N ASN A 268 -2.51 11.48 -14.68
CA ASN A 268 -3.91 11.85 -14.89
C ASN A 268 -4.67 12.21 -13.60
N ILE A 269 -4.03 12.24 -12.43
CA ILE A 269 -4.72 12.54 -11.16
C ILE A 269 -5.50 13.85 -11.25
N GLY A 270 -4.89 14.94 -11.76
CA GLY A 270 -5.56 16.24 -11.89
C GLY A 270 -6.79 16.20 -12.80
N ARG A 271 -6.70 15.52 -13.94
CA ARG A 271 -7.84 15.32 -14.86
C ARG A 271 -8.93 14.46 -14.24
N ALA A 272 -8.52 13.38 -13.57
CA ALA A 272 -9.44 12.45 -12.92
C ALA A 272 -10.20 13.08 -11.75
N LEU A 273 -9.58 13.99 -11.01
CA LEU A 273 -10.26 14.75 -9.95
C LEU A 273 -11.35 15.68 -10.53
N ARG A 274 -11.17 16.21 -11.76
CA ARG A 274 -12.19 16.99 -12.47
C ARG A 274 -13.24 16.12 -13.18
N GLY A 275 -13.13 14.80 -13.11
CA GLY A 275 -14.07 13.85 -13.75
C GLY A 275 -13.81 13.62 -15.24
N GLU A 276 -12.65 14.03 -15.78
CA GLU A 276 -12.31 13.92 -17.20
C GLU A 276 -11.79 12.52 -17.57
N THR A 277 -11.30 11.76 -16.60
CA THR A 277 -10.75 10.40 -16.77
C THR A 277 -10.65 9.65 -15.44
N GLY A 278 -9.95 8.48 -15.42
CA GLY A 278 -9.89 7.61 -14.27
C GLY A 278 -11.15 6.73 -14.15
N THR A 279 -11.15 5.82 -13.19
CA THR A 279 -12.34 5.03 -12.85
C THR A 279 -12.83 5.45 -11.48
N ARG A 280 -14.04 5.99 -11.42
CA ARG A 280 -14.73 6.31 -10.18
C ARG A 280 -15.55 5.12 -9.71
N ILE A 281 -15.46 4.81 -8.43
CA ILE A 281 -16.26 3.77 -7.79
C ILE A 281 -17.08 4.44 -6.68
N VAL A 282 -18.40 4.34 -6.78
CA VAL A 282 -19.36 5.00 -5.90
C VAL A 282 -20.26 3.96 -5.22
N ARG A 283 -20.95 4.37 -4.16
CA ARG A 283 -21.86 3.44 -3.45
C ARG A 283 -23.09 3.05 -4.29
N GLU A 284 -23.64 4.03 -5.03
CA GLU A 284 -24.85 3.91 -5.87
C GLU A 284 -24.65 4.57 -7.23
#